data_6221c9007a2f2f812f0b76adba9d5fda
#
_entry.id   6221c9007a2f2f812f0b76adba9d5fda
#
_cell.length_a   1.000
_cell.length_b   1.000
_cell.length_c   1.000
_cell.angle_alpha   90.00
_cell.angle_beta   90.00
_cell.angle_gamma   90.00
#
_symmetry.space_group_name_H-M   'P 1'
#
loop_
_entity.id
_entity.type
_entity.pdbx_description
1 polymer ?
#
loop_
_entity_poly.entity_id
_entity_poly.type
_entity_poly.pdbx_seq_one_letter_code
_entity_poly.pdbx_strand_id
1 'polypeptide(L)'
;MRFLYLIQGKASNVRKYAFLRSESADLLGLSYDQPEPGFEFFPNSSFATGRNFLLSLATQRLSEFDYLIFLDDDVEFCRGSFLQMERNLQRYRPAIAVPLTEKTRRTPMSIERSGVIYPLFRWQHLHINDEQYLALSRAVVQQGLLLPYRTDWDRQSWFVCCLIQEALIQHHYFGQAVQFNDCEIRNDQHSDAYPHNLDFARTAYADWMRQHFAAGTKRPALYQQCVTLDHGFGGFFRSISAAVAAGIRKSRAYRFLRGRQPW
;
A
#
# COMPACT_ATOMS: atom_id res chain seq x y z
N MET A 1 -17.83 3.83 -11.08
CA MET A 1 -16.95 3.89 -9.91
C MET A 1 -16.13 5.14 -10.00
N ARG A 2 -16.02 5.90 -8.91
CA ARG A 2 -15.28 7.17 -8.88
C ARG A 2 -14.09 7.09 -7.91
N PHE A 3 -13.00 7.75 -8.26
CA PHE A 3 -11.73 7.74 -7.55
C PHE A 3 -11.36 9.14 -7.09
N LEU A 4 -10.77 9.28 -5.91
CA LEU A 4 -10.18 10.53 -5.44
C LEU A 4 -8.70 10.29 -5.13
N TYR A 5 -7.84 10.92 -5.91
CA TYR A 5 -6.40 10.93 -5.67
C TYR A 5 -6.03 12.02 -4.66
N LEU A 6 -5.21 11.66 -3.69
CA LEU A 6 -4.70 12.51 -2.62
C LEU A 6 -3.18 12.53 -2.73
N ILE A 7 -2.61 13.64 -3.22
CA ILE A 7 -1.19 13.75 -3.53
C ILE A 7 -0.58 14.85 -2.67
N GLN A 8 0.50 14.52 -1.97
CA GLN A 8 1.31 15.47 -1.20
C GLN A 8 2.72 15.49 -1.75
N GLY A 9 3.27 16.69 -2.00
CA GLY A 9 4.60 16.80 -2.52
C GLY A 9 5.08 18.22 -2.77
N LYS A 10 6.14 18.35 -3.57
CA LYS A 10 6.60 19.65 -4.08
C LYS A 10 5.64 20.17 -5.14
N ALA A 11 5.41 21.47 -5.17
CA ALA A 11 4.50 22.11 -6.13
C ALA A 11 4.78 21.69 -7.58
N SER A 12 6.05 21.66 -7.98
CA SER A 12 6.46 21.24 -9.34
C SER A 12 6.08 19.79 -9.67
N ASN A 13 6.03 18.93 -8.66
CA ASN A 13 5.70 17.52 -8.83
C ASN A 13 4.19 17.30 -8.79
N VAL A 14 3.49 17.83 -7.77
CA VAL A 14 2.03 17.67 -7.63
C VAL A 14 1.32 18.15 -8.91
N ARG A 15 1.77 19.23 -9.52
CA ARG A 15 1.24 19.76 -10.80
C ARG A 15 1.29 18.73 -11.93
N LYS A 16 2.28 17.86 -11.97
CA LYS A 16 2.41 16.83 -13.02
C LYS A 16 1.24 15.85 -13.04
N TYR A 17 0.53 15.69 -11.93
CA TYR A 17 -0.59 14.75 -11.80
C TYR A 17 -1.96 15.36 -12.14
N ALA A 18 -2.01 16.60 -12.62
CA ALA A 18 -3.28 17.24 -13.01
C ALA A 18 -4.08 16.43 -14.05
N PHE A 19 -3.38 15.60 -14.84
CA PHE A 19 -4.00 14.70 -15.83
C PHE A 19 -4.86 13.58 -15.21
N LEU A 20 -4.76 13.33 -13.90
CA LEU A 20 -5.60 12.34 -13.21
C LEU A 20 -7.06 12.80 -13.06
N ARG A 21 -7.34 14.11 -13.23
CA ARG A 21 -8.72 14.60 -13.25
C ARG A 21 -9.41 14.14 -14.52
N SER A 22 -10.55 13.45 -14.34
CA SER A 22 -11.38 12.90 -15.43
C SER A 22 -12.85 12.82 -14.99
N GLU A 23 -13.72 12.28 -15.82
CA GLU A 23 -15.11 12.00 -15.42
C GLU A 23 -15.21 11.00 -14.26
N SER A 24 -14.27 10.04 -14.17
CA SER A 24 -14.25 9.01 -13.14
C SER A 24 -13.31 9.30 -11.98
N ALA A 25 -12.46 10.31 -12.06
CA ALA A 25 -11.47 10.61 -11.05
C ALA A 25 -11.31 12.10 -10.78
N ASP A 26 -11.08 12.43 -9.51
CA ASP A 26 -10.76 13.78 -9.07
C ASP A 26 -9.43 13.78 -8.31
N LEU A 27 -8.83 14.95 -8.09
CA LEU A 27 -7.54 15.13 -7.48
C LEU A 27 -7.56 16.24 -6.44
N LEU A 28 -7.17 15.93 -5.21
CA LEU A 28 -6.77 16.87 -4.19
C LEU A 28 -5.25 16.81 -4.05
N GLY A 29 -4.58 17.89 -4.36
CA GLY A 29 -3.13 18.01 -4.25
C GLY A 29 -2.75 18.99 -3.14
N LEU A 30 -1.65 18.70 -2.47
CA LEU A 30 -1.04 19.51 -1.42
C LEU A 30 0.41 19.78 -1.74
N SER A 31 0.79 21.03 -1.79
CA SER A 31 2.20 21.44 -1.85
C SER A 31 2.69 21.90 -0.48
N TYR A 32 3.96 21.59 -0.16
CA TYR A 32 4.59 21.98 1.12
C TYR A 32 5.74 22.97 0.97
N ASP A 33 6.29 23.15 -0.23
CA ASP A 33 7.44 24.02 -0.51
C ASP A 33 7.02 25.42 -0.97
N GLN A 34 6.02 25.50 -1.83
CA GLN A 34 5.48 26.78 -2.33
C GLN A 34 4.03 26.61 -2.79
N PRO A 35 3.22 27.70 -2.81
CA PRO A 35 1.87 27.65 -3.34
C PRO A 35 1.85 27.25 -4.83
N GLU A 36 0.88 26.40 -5.20
CA GLU A 36 0.62 26.03 -6.60
C GLU A 36 -0.85 26.25 -6.92
N PRO A 37 -1.19 26.97 -7.99
CA PRO A 37 -2.59 27.23 -8.36
C PRO A 37 -3.43 25.96 -8.53
N GLY A 38 -4.58 25.90 -7.89
CA GLY A 38 -5.50 24.75 -7.96
C GLY A 38 -5.14 23.60 -7.03
N PHE A 39 -4.17 23.79 -6.14
CA PHE A 39 -3.79 22.86 -5.09
C PHE A 39 -3.73 23.56 -3.73
N GLU A 40 -3.85 22.78 -2.67
CA GLU A 40 -3.72 23.26 -1.31
C GLU A 40 -2.24 23.57 -0.99
N PHE A 41 -2.01 24.52 -0.09
CA PHE A 41 -0.68 24.85 0.40
C PHE A 41 -0.62 24.69 1.91
N PHE A 42 0.22 23.76 2.36
CA PHE A 42 0.45 23.52 3.78
C PHE A 42 1.96 23.48 4.05
N PRO A 43 2.58 24.65 4.31
CA PRO A 43 4.01 24.75 4.53
C PRO A 43 4.44 23.94 5.74
N ASN A 44 5.63 23.32 5.65
CA ASN A 44 6.21 22.50 6.71
C ASN A 44 5.33 21.31 7.15
N SER A 45 4.40 20.86 6.31
CA SER A 45 3.70 19.62 6.57
C SER A 45 4.67 18.46 6.58
N SER A 46 4.51 17.57 7.55
CA SER A 46 5.19 16.28 7.58
C SER A 46 4.42 15.25 6.75
N PHE A 47 4.97 14.05 6.59
CA PHE A 47 4.32 12.96 5.85
C PHE A 47 2.88 12.70 6.37
N ALA A 48 2.70 12.49 7.67
CA ALA A 48 1.39 12.19 8.23
C ALA A 48 0.49 13.43 8.33
N THR A 49 1.03 14.61 8.69
CA THR A 49 0.18 15.80 8.83
C THR A 49 -0.39 16.26 7.50
N GLY A 50 0.37 16.18 6.41
CA GLY A 50 -0.11 16.55 5.09
C GLY A 50 -1.16 15.56 4.57
N ARG A 51 -0.94 14.26 4.72
CA ARG A 51 -1.94 13.24 4.36
C ARG A 51 -3.23 13.37 5.17
N ASN A 52 -3.14 13.67 6.47
CA ASN A 52 -4.30 13.91 7.33
C ASN A 52 -5.05 15.18 6.91
N PHE A 53 -4.35 16.22 6.49
CA PHE A 53 -4.99 17.43 5.96
C PHE A 53 -5.78 17.10 4.68
N LEU A 54 -5.18 16.42 3.71
CA LEU A 54 -5.88 15.95 2.50
C LEU A 54 -7.08 15.04 2.84
N LEU A 55 -6.92 14.14 3.81
CA LEU A 55 -8.00 13.29 4.30
C LEU A 55 -9.17 14.12 4.85
N SER A 56 -8.89 15.19 5.61
CA SER A 56 -9.93 16.05 6.16
C SER A 56 -10.78 16.74 5.08
N LEU A 57 -10.17 17.13 3.97
CA LEU A 57 -10.85 17.67 2.81
C LEU A 57 -11.64 16.58 2.07
N ALA A 58 -11.03 15.42 1.88
CA ALA A 58 -11.64 14.28 1.19
C ALA A 58 -12.87 13.75 1.93
N THR A 59 -12.88 13.75 3.26
CA THR A 59 -14.01 13.25 4.06
C THR A 59 -15.27 14.07 3.89
N GLN A 60 -15.17 15.35 3.55
CA GLN A 60 -16.33 16.21 3.26
C GLN A 60 -17.08 15.78 1.98
N ARG A 61 -16.39 15.08 1.09
CA ARG A 61 -16.89 14.60 -0.20
C ARG A 61 -16.83 13.07 -0.34
N LEU A 62 -16.63 12.35 0.76
CA LEU A 62 -16.36 10.91 0.74
C LEU A 62 -17.47 10.10 0.06
N SER A 63 -18.73 10.54 0.16
CA SER A 63 -19.87 9.89 -0.49
C SER A 63 -19.82 9.88 -2.02
N GLU A 64 -19.06 10.79 -2.63
CA GLU A 64 -18.92 10.91 -4.09
C GLU A 64 -17.97 9.86 -4.68
N PHE A 65 -17.10 9.26 -3.87
CA PHE A 65 -16.02 8.40 -4.33
C PHE A 65 -16.14 6.98 -3.77
N ASP A 66 -15.72 6.01 -4.54
CA ASP A 66 -15.65 4.60 -4.14
C ASP A 66 -14.30 4.26 -3.52
N TYR A 67 -13.24 4.95 -3.97
CA TYR A 67 -11.87 4.80 -3.47
C TYR A 67 -11.20 6.15 -3.24
N LEU A 68 -10.46 6.25 -2.14
CA LEU A 68 -9.44 7.27 -1.90
C LEU A 68 -8.07 6.65 -2.18
N ILE A 69 -7.23 7.36 -2.92
CA ILE A 69 -5.92 6.87 -3.36
C ILE A 69 -4.86 7.85 -2.89
N PHE A 70 -4.13 7.49 -1.84
CA PHE A 70 -2.92 8.23 -1.45
C PHE A 70 -1.79 7.92 -2.42
N LEU A 71 -1.11 8.98 -2.87
CA LEU A 71 -0.07 8.89 -3.88
C LEU A 71 1.09 9.83 -3.52
N ASP A 72 2.33 9.34 -3.60
CA ASP A 72 3.51 10.18 -3.51
C ASP A 72 3.72 10.97 -4.81
N ASP A 73 4.37 12.12 -4.74
CA ASP A 73 4.50 13.07 -5.85
C ASP A 73 5.58 12.70 -6.89
N ASP A 74 6.24 11.56 -6.71
CA ASP A 74 7.33 11.08 -7.56
C ASP A 74 7.11 9.64 -8.08
N VAL A 75 5.88 9.16 -8.01
CA VAL A 75 5.51 7.81 -8.49
C VAL A 75 5.46 7.74 -10.01
N GLU A 76 6.20 6.80 -10.58
CA GLU A 76 6.15 6.48 -12.00
C GLU A 76 5.79 5.02 -12.23
N PHE A 77 4.94 4.74 -13.23
CA PHE A 77 4.64 3.38 -13.64
C PHE A 77 5.72 2.83 -14.56
N CYS A 78 6.40 1.76 -14.12
CA CYS A 78 7.28 0.96 -14.98
C CYS A 78 6.49 -0.04 -15.83
N ARG A 79 5.34 -0.47 -15.31
CA ARG A 79 4.40 -1.38 -15.98
C ARG A 79 2.97 -1.06 -15.56
N GLY A 80 2.03 -1.18 -16.50
CA GLY A 80 0.66 -0.77 -16.26
C GLY A 80 0.50 0.75 -16.31
N SER A 81 -0.50 1.27 -15.61
CA SER A 81 -0.82 2.70 -15.55
C SER A 81 -1.84 2.98 -14.46
N PHE A 82 -2.10 4.26 -14.15
CA PHE A 82 -3.22 4.68 -13.30
C PHE A 82 -4.55 4.11 -13.79
N LEU A 83 -4.83 4.18 -15.08
CA LEU A 83 -6.04 3.61 -15.67
C LEU A 83 -6.12 2.09 -15.50
N GLN A 84 -4.99 1.37 -15.56
CA GLN A 84 -4.98 -0.07 -15.29
C GLN A 84 -5.27 -0.36 -13.83
N MET A 85 -4.73 0.43 -12.90
CA MET A 85 -5.07 0.33 -11.47
C MET A 85 -6.57 0.56 -11.24
N GLU A 86 -7.15 1.60 -11.82
CA GLU A 86 -8.58 1.87 -11.72
C GLU A 86 -9.44 0.72 -12.26
N ARG A 87 -9.07 0.14 -13.41
CA ARG A 87 -9.74 -1.04 -13.97
C ARG A 87 -9.66 -2.24 -13.03
N ASN A 88 -8.51 -2.46 -12.41
CA ASN A 88 -8.33 -3.52 -11.42
C ASN A 88 -9.20 -3.28 -10.18
N LEU A 89 -9.24 -2.06 -9.66
CA LEU A 89 -10.13 -1.66 -8.56
C LEU A 89 -11.60 -1.87 -8.90
N GLN A 90 -12.02 -1.48 -10.11
CA GLN A 90 -13.39 -1.70 -10.59
C GLN A 90 -13.75 -3.18 -10.68
N ARG A 91 -12.82 -3.99 -11.19
CA ARG A 91 -13.02 -5.43 -11.43
C ARG A 91 -13.05 -6.23 -10.13
N TYR A 92 -12.07 -6.02 -9.27
CA TYR A 92 -11.84 -6.88 -8.11
C TYR A 92 -12.41 -6.34 -6.80
N ARG A 93 -12.63 -5.03 -6.71
CA ARG A 93 -13.22 -4.32 -5.57
C ARG A 93 -12.60 -4.70 -4.22
N PRO A 94 -11.27 -4.72 -4.08
CA PRO A 94 -10.63 -5.02 -2.81
C PRO A 94 -10.91 -3.92 -1.79
N ALA A 95 -10.80 -4.25 -0.51
CA ALA A 95 -10.85 -3.24 0.55
C ALA A 95 -9.67 -2.26 0.44
N ILE A 96 -8.48 -2.81 0.17
CA ILE A 96 -7.21 -2.09 0.04
C ILE A 96 -6.45 -2.64 -1.16
N ALA A 97 -5.82 -1.76 -1.94
CA ALA A 97 -4.96 -2.19 -3.04
C ALA A 97 -3.71 -1.32 -3.18
N VAL A 98 -2.62 -1.98 -3.56
CA VAL A 98 -1.36 -1.33 -3.94
C VAL A 98 -0.85 -1.92 -5.26
N PRO A 99 -0.06 -1.19 -6.05
CA PRO A 99 0.72 -1.77 -7.13
C PRO A 99 1.95 -2.51 -6.57
N LEU A 100 2.65 -3.19 -7.42
CA LEU A 100 3.98 -3.72 -7.14
C LEU A 100 4.98 -2.58 -7.03
N THR A 101 5.91 -2.70 -6.07
CA THR A 101 7.08 -1.82 -5.93
C THR A 101 8.36 -2.65 -5.88
N GLU A 102 9.51 -2.00 -6.06
CA GLU A 102 10.79 -2.69 -5.92
C GLU A 102 10.97 -3.29 -4.53
N LYS A 103 10.51 -2.59 -3.49
CA LYS A 103 10.54 -3.07 -2.10
C LYS A 103 9.73 -4.35 -1.93
N THR A 104 8.49 -4.37 -2.42
CA THR A 104 7.62 -5.54 -2.31
C THR A 104 8.12 -6.71 -3.16
N ARG A 105 8.78 -6.44 -4.29
CA ARG A 105 9.44 -7.45 -5.13
C ARG A 105 10.59 -8.17 -4.40
N ARG A 106 11.35 -7.47 -3.58
CA ARG A 106 12.54 -8.00 -2.90
C ARG A 106 12.23 -8.78 -1.63
N THR A 107 10.99 -8.77 -1.15
CA THR A 107 10.68 -9.42 0.12
C THR A 107 10.74 -10.95 0.04
N PRO A 108 11.20 -11.62 1.12
CA PRO A 108 11.35 -13.08 1.13
C PRO A 108 10.04 -13.86 0.98
N MET A 109 8.92 -13.21 1.24
CA MET A 109 7.59 -13.82 1.21
C MET A 109 6.90 -13.69 -0.14
N SER A 110 7.42 -12.85 -1.04
CA SER A 110 6.87 -12.73 -2.38
C SER A 110 7.23 -13.98 -3.19
N ILE A 111 6.25 -14.52 -3.86
CA ILE A 111 6.40 -15.61 -4.85
C ILE A 111 7.37 -15.21 -5.97
N GLU A 112 7.69 -13.97 -6.05
CA GLU A 112 8.50 -13.26 -7.02
C GLU A 112 9.97 -13.65 -7.09
N ARG A 113 10.55 -14.14 -6.02
CA ARG A 113 11.97 -14.57 -6.05
C ARG A 113 12.24 -15.69 -7.03
N SER A 114 11.20 -16.37 -7.52
CA SER A 114 11.37 -17.39 -8.54
C SER A 114 11.45 -16.85 -9.98
N GLY A 115 11.20 -15.55 -10.20
CA GLY A 115 11.25 -14.91 -11.52
C GLY A 115 10.22 -15.45 -12.55
N VAL A 116 9.74 -16.65 -12.30
CA VAL A 116 8.92 -17.41 -13.25
C VAL A 116 7.42 -17.32 -12.93
N ILE A 117 7.07 -17.23 -11.65
CA ILE A 117 5.65 -17.31 -11.22
C ILE A 117 4.99 -15.93 -11.23
N TYR A 118 5.77 -14.87 -11.08
CA TYR A 118 5.31 -13.50 -10.97
C TYR A 118 4.41 -13.02 -12.13
N PRO A 119 4.77 -13.23 -13.39
CA PRO A 119 3.93 -12.82 -14.51
C PRO A 119 2.62 -13.60 -14.63
N LEU A 120 2.49 -14.74 -13.92
CA LEU A 120 1.32 -15.62 -14.01
C LEU A 120 0.16 -15.16 -13.12
N PHE A 121 0.43 -14.33 -12.09
CA PHE A 121 -0.59 -13.86 -11.17
C PHE A 121 -0.78 -12.34 -11.32
N ARG A 122 -2.01 -11.93 -11.65
CA ARG A 122 -2.36 -10.49 -11.76
C ARG A 122 -2.40 -9.80 -10.41
N TRP A 123 -2.68 -10.52 -9.35
CA TRP A 123 -2.75 -9.99 -7.99
C TRP A 123 -2.36 -11.06 -6.97
N GLN A 124 -1.99 -10.61 -5.79
CA GLN A 124 -1.69 -11.43 -4.62
C GLN A 124 -2.15 -10.71 -3.35
N HIS A 125 -2.25 -11.44 -2.23
CA HIS A 125 -2.51 -10.80 -0.95
C HIS A 125 -1.35 -9.88 -0.56
N LEU A 126 -1.69 -8.72 -0.02
CA LEU A 126 -0.70 -7.75 0.43
C LEU A 126 0.04 -8.30 1.66
N HIS A 127 1.35 -8.37 1.56
CA HIS A 127 2.22 -8.82 2.65
C HIS A 127 3.02 -7.66 3.25
N ILE A 128 3.36 -6.67 2.45
CA ILE A 128 4.09 -5.47 2.85
C ILE A 128 3.43 -4.30 2.15
N ASN A 129 3.13 -3.26 2.91
CA ASN A 129 2.66 -2.01 2.39
C ASN A 129 3.84 -1.10 2.08
N ASP A 130 3.80 -0.50 0.90
CA ASP A 130 4.66 0.60 0.53
C ASP A 130 3.74 1.79 0.22
N GLU A 131 3.83 2.83 1.06
CA GLU A 131 2.89 3.95 1.06
C GLU A 131 2.94 4.84 -0.19
N GLN A 132 3.78 4.51 -1.18
CA GLN A 132 3.90 5.29 -2.42
C GLN A 132 2.58 5.38 -3.19
N TYR A 133 1.78 4.33 -3.14
CA TYR A 133 0.44 4.26 -3.73
C TYR A 133 -0.43 3.37 -2.86
N LEU A 134 -1.44 3.94 -2.23
CA LEU A 134 -2.35 3.20 -1.34
C LEU A 134 -3.81 3.53 -1.69
N ALA A 135 -4.51 2.58 -2.32
CA ALA A 135 -5.94 2.70 -2.59
C ALA A 135 -6.75 2.10 -1.45
N LEU A 136 -7.63 2.89 -0.86
CA LEU A 136 -8.54 2.51 0.21
C LEU A 136 -9.98 2.64 -0.27
N SER A 137 -10.79 1.59 -0.14
CA SER A 137 -12.22 1.70 -0.41
C SER A 137 -12.88 2.66 0.58
N ARG A 138 -13.99 3.28 0.16
CA ARG A 138 -14.79 4.15 1.05
C ARG A 138 -15.12 3.49 2.38
N ALA A 139 -15.46 2.20 2.37
CA ALA A 139 -15.79 1.46 3.58
C ALA A 139 -14.61 1.41 4.56
N VAL A 140 -13.39 1.21 4.07
CA VAL A 140 -12.17 1.23 4.91
C VAL A 140 -11.95 2.60 5.53
N VAL A 141 -12.12 3.66 4.76
CA VAL A 141 -11.99 5.04 5.27
C VAL A 141 -13.04 5.34 6.33
N GLN A 142 -14.29 4.93 6.11
CA GLN A 142 -15.40 5.12 7.06
C GLN A 142 -15.22 4.37 8.38
N GLN A 143 -14.56 3.21 8.35
CA GLN A 143 -14.28 2.45 9.57
C GLN A 143 -13.30 3.14 10.52
N GLY A 144 -12.44 4.03 10.01
CA GLY A 144 -11.48 4.79 10.81
C GLY A 144 -10.40 3.95 11.50
N LEU A 145 -10.18 2.71 11.06
CA LEU A 145 -9.19 1.81 11.69
C LEU A 145 -7.76 2.08 11.22
N LEU A 146 -7.60 2.58 9.99
CA LEU A 146 -6.31 2.90 9.40
C LEU A 146 -5.99 4.39 9.47
N LEU A 147 -7.00 5.23 9.46
CA LEU A 147 -6.87 6.68 9.33
C LEU A 147 -7.56 7.38 10.52
N PRO A 148 -7.11 8.56 10.92
CA PRO A 148 -5.99 9.33 10.36
C PRO A 148 -4.62 8.70 10.68
N TYR A 149 -3.60 9.09 9.91
CA TYR A 149 -2.22 8.73 10.20
C TYR A 149 -1.78 9.29 11.56
N ARG A 150 -0.98 8.53 12.29
CA ARG A 150 -0.41 9.02 13.55
C ARG A 150 0.69 10.03 13.28
N THR A 151 0.67 11.12 14.06
CA THR A 151 1.62 12.23 13.91
C THR A 151 2.66 12.29 15.03
N ASP A 152 2.55 11.45 16.05
CA ASP A 152 3.37 11.50 17.26
C ASP A 152 4.87 11.38 16.97
N TRP A 153 5.23 10.57 15.96
CA TRP A 153 6.61 10.25 15.62
C TRP A 153 7.06 10.77 14.26
N ASP A 154 6.17 11.35 13.50
CA ASP A 154 6.37 11.73 12.10
C ASP A 154 7.55 12.69 11.90
N ARG A 155 7.76 13.61 12.86
CA ARG A 155 8.91 14.53 12.85
C ARG A 155 10.26 13.87 13.15
N GLN A 156 10.26 12.65 13.68
CA GLN A 156 11.47 11.89 13.98
C GLN A 156 11.72 10.80 12.93
N SER A 157 10.66 10.15 12.47
CA SER A 157 10.70 9.19 11.39
C SER A 157 9.31 8.92 10.82
N TRP A 158 9.05 9.37 9.59
CA TRP A 158 7.81 9.06 8.88
C TRP A 158 7.59 7.54 8.73
N PHE A 159 8.68 6.77 8.74
CA PHE A 159 8.63 5.32 8.54
C PHE A 159 7.88 4.58 9.66
N VAL A 160 7.78 5.16 10.86
CA VAL A 160 6.93 4.61 11.94
C VAL A 160 5.48 4.55 11.50
N CYS A 161 5.00 5.59 10.82
CA CYS A 161 3.62 5.63 10.32
C CYS A 161 3.35 4.49 9.33
N CYS A 162 4.29 4.23 8.41
CA CYS A 162 4.18 3.13 7.45
C CYS A 162 4.18 1.75 8.13
N LEU A 163 5.04 1.53 9.12
CA LEU A 163 5.06 0.28 9.88
C LEU A 163 3.76 0.03 10.64
N ILE A 164 3.19 1.07 11.24
CA ILE A 164 1.90 0.98 11.94
C ILE A 164 0.77 0.69 10.94
N GLN A 165 0.75 1.39 9.81
CA GLN A 165 -0.23 1.14 8.75
C GLN A 165 -0.17 -0.31 8.26
N GLU A 166 1.03 -0.82 8.00
CA GLU A 166 1.22 -2.22 7.62
C GLU A 166 0.65 -3.17 8.67
N ALA A 167 0.94 -2.94 9.96
CA ALA A 167 0.43 -3.78 11.04
C ALA A 167 -1.11 -3.73 11.13
N LEU A 168 -1.72 -2.56 11.00
CA LEU A 168 -3.16 -2.39 11.02
C LEU A 168 -3.83 -3.06 9.80
N ILE A 169 -3.24 -2.91 8.61
CA ILE A 169 -3.71 -3.60 7.40
C ILE A 169 -3.67 -5.12 7.59
N GLN A 170 -2.55 -5.64 8.10
CA GLN A 170 -2.40 -7.07 8.36
C GLN A 170 -3.36 -7.58 9.45
N HIS A 171 -3.67 -6.75 10.43
CA HIS A 171 -4.56 -7.14 11.52
C HIS A 171 -6.04 -7.10 11.12
N HIS A 172 -6.48 -6.02 10.49
CA HIS A 172 -7.89 -5.76 10.24
C HIS A 172 -8.37 -6.19 8.84
N TYR A 173 -7.48 -6.14 7.84
CA TYR A 173 -7.84 -6.34 6.43
C TYR A 173 -7.10 -7.50 5.78
N PHE A 174 -6.56 -8.42 6.58
CA PHE A 174 -5.92 -9.61 6.04
C PHE A 174 -6.85 -10.36 5.08
N GLY A 175 -6.36 -10.67 3.87
CA GLY A 175 -7.17 -11.30 2.81
C GLY A 175 -8.07 -10.35 2.02
N GLN A 176 -8.24 -9.10 2.47
CA GLN A 176 -9.00 -8.06 1.76
C GLN A 176 -8.08 -6.98 1.16
N ALA A 177 -6.82 -7.00 1.55
CA ALA A 177 -5.76 -6.16 0.99
C ALA A 177 -4.99 -6.93 -0.08
N VAL A 178 -4.80 -6.33 -1.26
CA VAL A 178 -4.17 -6.98 -2.41
C VAL A 178 -3.08 -6.12 -3.03
N GLN A 179 -2.12 -6.78 -3.64
CA GLN A 179 -1.15 -6.17 -4.54
C GLN A 179 -1.47 -6.57 -5.98
N PHE A 180 -1.57 -5.60 -6.87
CA PHE A 180 -1.73 -5.84 -8.30
C PHE A 180 -0.37 -5.95 -8.98
N ASN A 181 -0.06 -7.14 -9.44
CA ASN A 181 1.25 -7.47 -10.01
C ASN A 181 1.40 -7.06 -11.48
N ASP A 182 0.30 -6.75 -12.16
CA ASP A 182 0.27 -6.22 -13.53
C ASP A 182 0.48 -4.70 -13.58
N CYS A 183 0.55 -4.06 -12.43
CA CYS A 183 0.90 -2.66 -12.26
C CYS A 183 2.15 -2.56 -11.37
N GLU A 184 3.20 -1.94 -11.86
CA GLU A 184 4.46 -1.77 -11.15
C GLU A 184 4.88 -0.31 -11.15
N ILE A 185 5.20 0.20 -9.98
CA ILE A 185 5.67 1.56 -9.80
C ILE A 185 7.09 1.59 -9.25
N ARG A 186 7.75 2.69 -9.52
CA ARG A 186 9.01 3.08 -8.92
C ARG A 186 8.92 4.51 -8.38
N ASN A 187 9.77 4.78 -7.44
CA ASN A 187 10.05 6.10 -6.90
C ASN A 187 11.56 6.31 -7.00
N ASP A 188 12.00 6.99 -8.04
CA ASP A 188 13.43 7.21 -8.33
C ASP A 188 13.98 8.47 -7.63
N GLN A 189 13.09 9.31 -7.14
CA GLN A 189 13.47 10.58 -6.52
C GLN A 189 13.21 10.54 -5.02
N HIS A 190 13.88 9.63 -4.29
CA HIS A 190 13.85 9.69 -2.84
C HIS A 190 14.22 11.09 -2.37
N SER A 191 13.21 11.90 -2.08
CA SER A 191 13.48 13.16 -1.45
C SER A 191 13.75 12.90 0.03
N ASP A 192 14.91 13.33 0.53
CA ASP A 192 15.19 13.40 1.98
C ASP A 192 14.31 14.48 2.67
N ALA A 193 13.12 14.73 2.11
CA ALA A 193 12.20 15.75 2.59
C ALA A 193 11.69 15.48 3.99
N TYR A 194 11.66 14.22 4.39
CA TYR A 194 11.17 13.81 5.70
C TYR A 194 12.20 13.02 6.49
N PRO A 195 12.28 13.21 7.82
CA PRO A 195 13.20 12.47 8.66
C PRO A 195 12.98 10.97 8.56
N HIS A 196 14.07 10.21 8.42
CA HIS A 196 14.05 8.76 8.28
C HIS A 196 15.05 8.10 9.24
N ASN A 197 14.71 8.03 10.51
CA ASN A 197 15.51 7.37 11.53
C ASN A 197 15.01 5.93 11.75
N LEU A 198 15.71 4.95 11.19
CA LEU A 198 15.30 3.54 11.23
C LEU A 198 15.36 2.92 12.63
N ASP A 199 16.36 3.27 13.44
CA ASP A 199 16.51 2.70 14.78
C ASP A 199 15.41 3.25 15.71
N PHE A 200 15.13 4.54 15.60
CA PHE A 200 13.98 5.13 16.28
C PHE A 200 12.68 4.47 15.82
N ALA A 201 12.49 4.29 14.51
CA ALA A 201 11.27 3.70 13.97
C ALA A 201 11.04 2.28 14.49
N ARG A 202 12.07 1.44 14.52
CA ARG A 202 11.96 0.07 15.05
C ARG A 202 11.56 0.05 16.52
N THR A 203 12.15 0.92 17.33
CA THR A 203 11.85 1.02 18.77
C THR A 203 10.43 1.51 19.00
N ALA A 204 10.04 2.63 18.40
CA ALA A 204 8.71 3.21 18.52
C ALA A 204 7.61 2.23 18.03
N TYR A 205 7.85 1.54 16.92
CA TYR A 205 6.94 0.51 16.41
C TYR A 205 6.81 -0.67 17.37
N ALA A 206 7.92 -1.17 17.93
CA ALA A 206 7.89 -2.28 18.89
C ALA A 206 7.12 -1.91 20.16
N ASP A 207 7.27 -0.67 20.65
CA ASP A 207 6.54 -0.15 21.80
C ASP A 207 5.05 -0.04 21.50
N TRP A 208 4.71 0.52 20.32
CA TRP A 208 3.33 0.63 19.89
C TRP A 208 2.67 -0.75 19.76
N MET A 209 3.35 -1.73 19.16
CA MET A 209 2.85 -3.11 19.04
C MET A 209 2.57 -3.76 20.41
N ARG A 210 3.43 -3.55 21.39
CA ARG A 210 3.22 -4.07 22.77
C ARG A 210 2.00 -3.45 23.44
N GLN A 211 1.73 -2.18 23.18
CA GLN A 211 0.60 -1.46 23.77
C GLN A 211 -0.74 -1.83 23.13
N HIS A 212 -0.77 -2.07 21.81
CA HIS A 212 -2.01 -2.22 21.05
C HIS A 212 -2.37 -3.68 20.74
N PHE A 213 -1.39 -4.57 20.74
CA PHE A 213 -1.63 -6.00 20.51
C PHE A 213 -1.12 -6.79 21.72
N ALA A 214 -2.06 -7.32 22.50
CA ALA A 214 -1.73 -8.16 23.66
C ALA A 214 -0.84 -9.35 23.25
N ALA A 215 0.11 -9.71 24.11
CA ALA A 215 0.93 -10.91 23.93
C ALA A 215 0.01 -12.12 23.74
N GLY A 216 0.11 -12.81 22.61
CA GLY A 216 -0.73 -13.97 22.29
C GLY A 216 -1.94 -13.70 21.40
N THR A 217 -2.14 -12.46 20.93
CA THR A 217 -3.12 -12.23 19.84
C THR A 217 -2.66 -13.02 18.62
N LYS A 218 -3.23 -14.22 18.44
CA LYS A 218 -2.98 -15.02 17.24
C LYS A 218 -3.42 -14.18 16.05
N ARG A 219 -2.49 -13.90 15.13
CA ARG A 219 -2.89 -13.42 13.80
C ARG A 219 -3.98 -14.36 13.32
N PRO A 220 -5.12 -13.84 12.80
CA PRO A 220 -6.15 -14.71 12.25
C PRO A 220 -5.47 -15.72 11.34
N ALA A 221 -5.84 -16.99 11.47
CA ALA A 221 -5.20 -18.05 10.71
C ALA A 221 -5.29 -17.66 9.23
N LEU A 222 -4.16 -17.52 8.58
CA LEU A 222 -3.93 -17.02 7.22
C LEU A 222 -4.87 -17.58 6.15
N TYR A 223 -5.59 -18.65 6.45
CA TYR A 223 -6.32 -19.48 5.49
C TYR A 223 -7.84 -19.45 5.61
N GLN A 224 -8.40 -18.94 6.70
CA GLN A 224 -9.86 -19.02 6.90
C GLN A 224 -10.66 -17.82 6.38
N GLN A 225 -10.00 -16.75 5.98
CA GLN A 225 -10.65 -15.53 5.50
C GLN A 225 -10.22 -15.10 4.08
N CYS A 226 -9.59 -15.99 3.31
CA CYS A 226 -9.35 -15.72 1.89
C CYS A 226 -10.68 -15.66 1.15
N VAL A 227 -11.30 -14.50 1.14
CA VAL A 227 -12.30 -14.17 0.13
C VAL A 227 -11.53 -14.16 -1.20
N THR A 228 -11.77 -15.14 -2.03
CA THR A 228 -11.23 -15.17 -3.39
C THR A 228 -11.85 -14.00 -4.13
N LEU A 229 -11.06 -12.95 -4.36
CA LEU A 229 -11.48 -11.78 -5.13
C LEU A 229 -11.76 -12.11 -6.60
N ASP A 230 -11.30 -13.26 -7.05
CA ASP A 230 -11.58 -13.80 -8.38
C ASP A 230 -12.59 -14.94 -8.23
N HIS A 231 -13.85 -14.66 -8.50
CA HIS A 231 -14.95 -15.62 -8.45
C HIS A 231 -14.90 -16.69 -9.56
N GLY A 232 -13.87 -16.67 -10.40
CA GLY A 232 -13.69 -17.66 -11.46
C GLY A 232 -12.95 -18.92 -10.99
N PHE A 233 -13.29 -20.06 -11.60
CA PHE A 233 -12.63 -21.35 -11.35
C PHE A 233 -11.10 -21.26 -11.50
N GLY A 234 -10.61 -20.39 -12.41
CA GLY A 234 -9.19 -20.09 -12.59
C GLY A 234 -8.53 -19.37 -11.40
N GLY A 235 -9.26 -18.55 -10.66
CA GLY A 235 -8.75 -17.87 -9.46
C GLY A 235 -8.57 -18.80 -8.29
N PHE A 236 -9.50 -19.74 -8.10
CA PHE A 236 -9.42 -20.75 -7.06
C PHE A 236 -8.18 -21.65 -7.24
N PHE A 237 -7.93 -22.17 -8.45
CA PHE A 237 -6.73 -22.96 -8.73
C PHE A 237 -5.43 -22.17 -8.59
N ARG A 238 -5.40 -20.89 -8.95
CA ARG A 238 -4.23 -20.03 -8.77
C ARG A 238 -3.93 -19.80 -7.28
N SER A 239 -4.95 -19.58 -6.46
CA SER A 239 -4.80 -19.42 -5.01
C SER A 239 -4.29 -20.70 -4.34
N ILE A 240 -4.78 -21.88 -4.76
CA ILE A 240 -4.29 -23.18 -4.29
C ILE A 240 -2.85 -23.40 -4.73
N SER A 241 -2.51 -23.13 -5.99
CA SER A 241 -1.14 -23.28 -6.49
C SER A 241 -0.15 -22.41 -5.73
N ALA A 242 -0.54 -21.17 -5.38
CA ALA A 242 0.27 -20.28 -4.57
C ALA A 242 0.45 -20.80 -3.14
N ALA A 243 -0.63 -21.31 -2.53
CA ALA A 243 -0.59 -21.91 -1.19
C ALA A 243 0.25 -23.19 -1.16
N VAL A 244 0.12 -24.04 -2.16
CA VAL A 244 0.93 -25.26 -2.33
C VAL A 244 2.41 -24.92 -2.53
N ALA A 245 2.74 -23.97 -3.40
CA ALA A 245 4.11 -23.51 -3.62
C ALA A 245 4.72 -22.92 -2.34
N ALA A 246 3.95 -22.15 -1.55
CA ALA A 246 4.39 -21.64 -0.26
C ALA A 246 4.58 -22.77 0.78
N GLY A 247 3.70 -23.79 0.76
CA GLY A 247 3.80 -24.99 1.62
C GLY A 247 5.04 -25.83 1.31
N ILE A 248 5.32 -26.06 0.02
CA ILE A 248 6.52 -26.83 -0.43
C ILE A 248 7.81 -26.14 0.00
N ARG A 249 7.87 -24.79 -0.07
CA ARG A 249 9.06 -24.03 0.37
C ARG A 249 9.31 -24.08 1.87
N LYS A 250 8.27 -24.25 2.68
CA LYS A 250 8.39 -24.45 4.14
C LYS A 250 8.77 -25.89 4.50
N SER A 251 8.68 -26.84 3.57
CA SER A 251 9.00 -28.22 3.84
C SER A 251 10.50 -28.43 4.16
N ARG A 252 10.80 -29.38 5.06
CA ARG A 252 12.19 -29.77 5.38
C ARG A 252 12.98 -30.21 4.15
N ALA A 253 12.31 -30.83 3.17
CA ALA A 253 12.91 -31.29 1.92
C ALA A 253 13.46 -30.13 1.06
N TYR A 254 12.73 -29.03 0.95
CA TYR A 254 13.20 -27.86 0.18
C TYR A 254 14.42 -27.19 0.85
N ARG A 255 14.44 -27.13 2.18
CA ARG A 255 15.60 -26.62 2.93
C ARG A 255 16.83 -27.52 2.77
N PHE A 256 16.63 -28.82 2.69
CA PHE A 256 17.70 -29.80 2.47
C PHE A 256 18.33 -29.65 1.07
N LEU A 257 17.53 -29.45 0.04
CA LEU A 257 18.02 -29.28 -1.34
C LEU A 257 18.78 -27.94 -1.54
N ARG A 258 18.46 -26.91 -0.77
CA ARG A 258 19.17 -25.61 -0.84
C ARG A 258 20.46 -25.55 0.00
N GLY A 259 20.61 -26.41 0.98
CA GLY A 259 21.79 -26.48 1.84
C GLY A 259 23.06 -27.08 1.21
N ARG A 260 23.00 -27.43 -0.09
CA ARG A 260 24.14 -27.99 -0.84
C ARG A 260 24.67 -27.03 -1.90
N GLN A 261 24.78 -25.75 -1.61
CA GLN A 261 25.69 -24.91 -2.40
C GLN A 261 27.02 -24.84 -1.63
N PRO A 262 28.13 -25.32 -2.21
CA PRO A 262 29.45 -25.09 -1.66
C PRO A 262 29.76 -23.60 -1.69
N TRP A 263 30.50 -23.20 -0.69
CA TRP A 263 31.07 -21.89 -0.44
C TRP A 263 31.74 -21.27 -1.66
#